data_dc65f4acba9d90fa9ff1422f21808c73
#
_entry.id   dc65f4acba9d90fa9ff1422f21808c73
#
_cell.length_a   1.000
_cell.length_b   1.000
_cell.length_c   1.000
_cell.angle_alpha   90.00
_cell.angle_beta   90.00
_cell.angle_gamma   90.00
#
_symmetry.space_group_name_H-M   'P 1'
#
loop_
_entity.id
_entity.type
_entity.pdbx_description
1 polymer ?
#
loop_
_entity_poly.entity_id
_entity_poly.type
_entity_poly.pdbx_seq_one_letter_code
_entity_poly.pdbx_strand_id
1 'polypeptide(L)'
;MLDYVTTDLADAATLVAWLQGSRSAQESIAVMSSSMVECLRARGRILSCGNGGSMCDAMHFAEELSGRYRKDRPALAAMAISDPSHLTCVANDFGFDQVFARGVEAWGSCGDILIGLSTSGNSPNVIAAAHAARQRQMKVFGLLGRDGGKLAALCDTSIVVPGQTSDRIQEIHIKIVHIVIELVERELFPENYT
;
A
#
# COMPACT_ATOMS: atom_id res chain seq x y z
N MET A 1 -3.81 34.20 1.52
CA MET A 1 -2.84 33.09 1.32
C MET A 1 -2.52 32.37 2.61
N LEU A 2 -2.08 33.06 3.68
CA LEU A 2 -1.76 32.42 4.98
C LEU A 2 -2.94 31.66 5.58
N ASP A 3 -4.16 32.18 5.47
CA ASP A 3 -5.38 31.51 5.97
C ASP A 3 -5.59 30.15 5.29
N TYR A 4 -5.35 30.06 3.98
CA TYR A 4 -5.44 28.78 3.26
C TYR A 4 -4.38 27.78 3.72
N VAL A 5 -3.13 28.23 3.97
CA VAL A 5 -2.07 27.37 4.52
C VAL A 5 -2.48 26.84 5.89
N THR A 6 -3.02 27.71 6.75
CA THR A 6 -3.48 27.33 8.09
C THR A 6 -4.60 26.30 8.03
N THR A 7 -5.59 26.52 7.17
CA THR A 7 -6.72 25.58 6.98
C THR A 7 -6.23 24.23 6.48
N ASP A 8 -5.36 24.24 5.49
CA ASP A 8 -4.80 23.03 4.88
C ASP A 8 -4.01 22.16 5.89
N LEU A 9 -3.20 22.81 6.72
CA LEU A 9 -2.48 22.13 7.81
C LEU A 9 -3.44 21.60 8.90
N ALA A 10 -4.52 22.33 9.20
CA ALA A 10 -5.51 21.86 10.17
C ALA A 10 -6.28 20.63 9.67
N ASP A 11 -6.60 20.57 8.36
CA ASP A 11 -7.22 19.41 7.74
C ASP A 11 -6.31 18.18 7.82
N ALA A 12 -5.02 18.34 7.50
CA ALA A 12 -4.02 17.27 7.65
C ALA A 12 -3.89 16.81 9.10
N ALA A 13 -3.82 17.73 10.06
CA ALA A 13 -3.72 17.43 11.50
C ALA A 13 -4.95 16.65 11.99
N THR A 14 -6.15 16.96 11.47
CA THR A 14 -7.39 16.23 11.80
C THR A 14 -7.30 14.75 11.41
N LEU A 15 -6.77 14.43 10.23
CA LEU A 15 -6.62 13.05 9.80
C LEU A 15 -5.51 12.31 10.55
N VAL A 16 -4.44 12.99 10.93
CA VAL A 16 -3.41 12.42 11.81
C VAL A 16 -4.00 12.11 13.20
N ALA A 17 -4.80 13.02 13.76
CA ALA A 17 -5.50 12.81 15.03
C ALA A 17 -6.51 11.63 14.94
N TRP A 18 -7.21 11.51 13.82
CA TRP A 18 -8.06 10.34 13.54
C TRP A 18 -7.24 9.04 13.57
N LEU A 19 -6.12 8.96 12.87
CA LEU A 19 -5.27 7.75 12.87
C LEU A 19 -4.76 7.43 14.29
N GLN A 20 -4.39 8.45 15.05
CA GLN A 20 -3.95 8.32 16.44
C GLN A 20 -5.07 7.82 17.37
N GLY A 21 -6.32 8.22 17.14
CA GLY A 21 -7.50 7.82 17.93
C GLY A 21 -8.18 6.54 17.44
N SER A 22 -7.90 6.07 16.22
CA SER A 22 -8.57 4.92 15.62
C SER A 22 -7.91 3.59 16.02
N ARG A 23 -8.45 2.94 17.04
CA ARG A 23 -7.97 1.63 17.48
C ARG A 23 -8.03 0.58 16.36
N SER A 24 -9.10 0.58 15.57
CA SER A 24 -9.26 -0.36 14.45
C SER A 24 -8.21 -0.17 13.35
N ALA A 25 -7.87 1.09 13.00
CA ALA A 25 -6.82 1.36 12.03
C ALA A 25 -5.45 0.88 12.56
N GLN A 26 -5.15 1.12 13.84
CA GLN A 26 -3.91 0.66 14.47
C GLN A 26 -3.81 -0.87 14.50
N GLU A 27 -4.90 -1.57 14.81
CA GLU A 27 -4.95 -3.04 14.75
C GLU A 27 -4.76 -3.55 13.33
N SER A 28 -5.37 -2.91 12.32
CA SER A 28 -5.15 -3.24 10.91
C SER A 28 -3.68 -3.05 10.50
N ILE A 29 -3.02 -1.98 10.94
CA ILE A 29 -1.59 -1.76 10.71
C ILE A 29 -0.77 -2.91 11.31
N ALA A 30 -1.06 -3.31 12.55
CA ALA A 30 -0.36 -4.41 13.21
C ALA A 30 -0.56 -5.75 12.48
N VAL A 31 -1.80 -6.07 12.05
CA VAL A 31 -2.12 -7.28 11.28
C VAL A 31 -1.39 -7.29 9.94
N MET A 32 -1.40 -6.18 9.19
CA MET A 32 -0.67 -6.04 7.94
C MET A 32 0.83 -6.27 8.15
N SER A 33 1.43 -5.62 9.16
CA SER A 33 2.85 -5.74 9.45
C SER A 33 3.24 -7.17 9.83
N SER A 34 2.49 -7.83 10.70
CA SER A 34 2.75 -9.22 11.09
C SER A 34 2.65 -10.18 9.89
N SER A 35 1.64 -10.01 9.03
CA SER A 35 1.50 -10.81 7.81
C SER A 35 2.66 -10.59 6.81
N MET A 36 3.16 -9.36 6.70
CA MET A 36 4.34 -9.07 5.86
C MET A 36 5.60 -9.72 6.41
N VAL A 37 5.78 -9.71 7.73
CA VAL A 37 6.89 -10.42 8.41
C VAL A 37 6.84 -11.92 8.11
N GLU A 38 5.66 -12.53 8.25
CA GLU A 38 5.47 -13.96 7.94
C GLU A 38 5.79 -14.27 6.47
N CYS A 39 5.28 -13.46 5.54
CA CYS A 39 5.53 -13.60 4.11
C CYS A 39 7.04 -13.52 3.79
N LEU A 40 7.72 -12.50 4.30
CA LEU A 40 9.14 -12.29 4.05
C LEU A 40 10.02 -13.36 4.71
N ARG A 41 9.70 -13.85 5.90
CA ARG A 41 10.35 -15.00 6.55
C ARG A 41 10.19 -16.27 5.72
N ALA A 42 9.05 -16.45 5.08
CA ALA A 42 8.76 -17.56 4.17
C ALA A 42 9.39 -17.39 2.77
N ARG A 43 10.21 -16.34 2.56
CA ARG A 43 10.79 -15.95 1.26
C ARG A 43 9.77 -15.59 0.19
N GLY A 44 8.56 -15.19 0.60
CA GLY A 44 7.56 -14.56 -0.26
C GLY A 44 7.95 -13.12 -0.60
N ARG A 45 7.14 -12.48 -1.41
CA ARG A 45 7.34 -11.10 -1.86
C ARG A 45 6.10 -10.26 -1.65
N ILE A 46 6.30 -8.95 -1.64
CA ILE A 46 5.22 -7.99 -1.51
C ILE A 46 5.15 -7.16 -2.79
N LEU A 47 4.00 -7.19 -3.45
CA LEU A 47 3.70 -6.37 -4.62
C LEU A 47 2.86 -5.18 -4.19
N SER A 48 3.08 -4.02 -4.78
CA SER A 48 2.28 -2.82 -4.53
C SER A 48 1.81 -2.19 -5.83
N CYS A 49 0.63 -1.55 -5.83
CA CYS A 49 0.11 -0.82 -6.98
C CYS A 49 -0.84 0.30 -6.56
N GLY A 50 -0.97 1.31 -7.42
CA GLY A 50 -1.86 2.45 -7.27
C GLY A 50 -1.75 3.38 -8.46
N ASN A 51 -2.60 4.39 -8.56
CA ASN A 51 -2.59 5.37 -9.65
C ASN A 51 -2.08 6.74 -9.17
N GLY A 52 -1.37 7.46 -10.02
CA GLY A 52 -0.92 8.84 -9.72
C GLY A 52 -0.12 8.94 -8.43
N GLY A 53 -0.54 9.78 -7.47
CA GLY A 53 0.11 9.91 -6.16
C GLY A 53 0.12 8.60 -5.37
N SER A 54 -0.93 7.78 -5.47
CA SER A 54 -0.94 6.43 -4.88
C SER A 54 0.08 5.47 -5.53
N MET A 55 0.46 5.70 -6.81
CA MET A 55 1.59 5.00 -7.42
C MET A 55 2.91 5.45 -6.78
N CYS A 56 3.06 6.75 -6.51
CA CYS A 56 4.25 7.27 -5.82
C CYS A 56 4.39 6.63 -4.43
N ASP A 57 3.30 6.53 -3.66
CA ASP A 57 3.30 5.86 -2.35
C ASP A 57 3.61 4.36 -2.47
N ALA A 58 3.07 3.68 -3.49
CA ALA A 58 3.36 2.28 -3.77
C ALA A 58 4.84 2.04 -4.12
N MET A 59 5.43 2.93 -4.91
CA MET A 59 6.87 2.88 -5.26
C MET A 59 7.73 3.19 -4.03
N HIS A 60 7.36 4.19 -3.23
CA HIS A 60 8.05 4.54 -1.98
C HIS A 60 8.06 3.34 -1.02
N PHE A 61 6.90 2.70 -0.81
CA PHE A 61 6.82 1.49 0.01
C PHE A 61 7.78 0.39 -0.46
N ALA A 62 7.82 0.12 -1.77
CA ALA A 62 8.64 -0.95 -2.33
C ALA A 62 10.15 -0.63 -2.25
N GLU A 63 10.55 0.61 -2.50
CA GLU A 63 11.96 1.00 -2.46
C GLU A 63 12.51 1.03 -1.03
N GLU A 64 11.71 1.46 -0.05
CA GLU A 64 12.11 1.44 1.37
C GLU A 64 12.36 0.00 1.87
N LEU A 65 11.62 -1.00 1.38
CA LEU A 65 11.84 -2.40 1.72
C LEU A 65 13.00 -3.01 0.94
N SER A 66 13.11 -2.76 -0.36
CA SER A 66 14.15 -3.33 -1.21
C SER A 66 15.49 -2.61 -1.08
N GLY A 67 15.48 -1.33 -0.77
CA GLY A 67 16.64 -0.51 -0.47
C GLY A 67 16.97 -0.48 1.03
N ARG A 68 16.81 0.69 1.65
CA ARG A 68 17.06 0.90 3.08
C ARG A 68 16.13 1.96 3.65
N TYR A 69 15.46 1.65 4.75
CA TYR A 69 14.63 2.62 5.48
C TYR A 69 15.47 3.49 6.44
N ARG A 70 15.85 2.97 7.61
CA ARG A 70 16.61 3.75 8.62
C ARG A 70 18.05 3.30 8.77
N LYS A 71 18.27 2.02 9.01
CA LYS A 71 19.60 1.42 9.20
C LYS A 71 19.87 0.37 8.14
N ASP A 72 21.14 0.02 7.97
CA ASP A 72 21.54 -1.01 7.02
C ASP A 72 21.01 -2.40 7.43
N ARG A 73 20.53 -3.14 6.45
CA ARG A 73 20.01 -4.51 6.60
C ARG A 73 19.89 -5.17 5.22
N PRO A 74 19.77 -6.51 5.15
CA PRO A 74 19.49 -7.19 3.88
C PRO A 74 18.23 -6.66 3.17
N ALA A 75 18.28 -6.61 1.84
CA ALA A 75 17.14 -6.21 1.02
C ALA A 75 15.94 -7.16 1.23
N LEU A 76 14.74 -6.60 1.33
CA LEU A 76 13.49 -7.33 1.44
C LEU A 76 12.78 -7.37 0.08
N ALA A 77 12.13 -8.49 -0.23
CA ALA A 77 11.51 -8.73 -1.53
C ALA A 77 10.21 -7.94 -1.69
N ALA A 78 10.30 -6.69 -2.13
CA ALA A 78 9.16 -5.84 -2.42
C ALA A 78 9.34 -5.16 -3.79
N MET A 79 8.23 -4.98 -4.52
CA MET A 79 8.22 -4.35 -5.84
C MET A 79 6.89 -3.64 -6.10
N ALA A 80 6.98 -2.41 -6.61
CA ALA A 80 5.82 -1.73 -7.18
C ALA A 80 5.61 -2.14 -8.66
N ILE A 81 4.37 -2.36 -9.07
CA ILE A 81 4.02 -2.57 -10.49
C ILE A 81 3.94 -1.21 -11.15
N SER A 82 5.10 -0.66 -11.51
CA SER A 82 5.26 0.74 -11.96
C SER A 82 6.19 0.91 -13.16
N ASP A 83 6.74 -0.18 -13.71
CA ASP A 83 7.62 -0.08 -14.89
C ASP A 83 6.87 0.53 -16.07
N PRO A 84 7.38 1.64 -16.67
CA PRO A 84 6.66 2.34 -17.73
C PRO A 84 6.54 1.52 -19.01
N SER A 85 7.46 0.62 -19.31
CA SER A 85 7.36 -0.24 -20.49
C SER A 85 6.26 -1.28 -20.31
N HIS A 86 6.17 -1.88 -19.12
CA HIS A 86 5.06 -2.78 -18.75
C HIS A 86 3.70 -2.06 -18.80
N LEU A 87 3.59 -0.90 -18.15
CA LEU A 87 2.33 -0.17 -18.07
C LEU A 87 1.84 0.25 -19.47
N THR A 88 2.73 0.76 -20.31
CA THR A 88 2.35 1.20 -21.66
C THR A 88 2.03 0.03 -22.59
N CYS A 89 2.78 -1.05 -22.55
CA CYS A 89 2.50 -2.27 -23.30
C CYS A 89 1.14 -2.86 -22.92
N VAL A 90 0.92 -3.10 -21.62
CA VAL A 90 -0.34 -3.70 -21.16
C VAL A 90 -1.53 -2.78 -21.42
N ALA A 91 -1.38 -1.47 -21.22
CA ALA A 91 -2.44 -0.52 -21.50
C ALA A 91 -2.82 -0.51 -22.99
N ASN A 92 -1.83 -0.61 -23.89
CA ASN A 92 -2.05 -0.66 -25.34
C ASN A 92 -2.74 -1.95 -25.78
N ASP A 93 -2.33 -3.10 -25.25
CA ASP A 93 -2.70 -4.41 -25.76
C ASP A 93 -3.95 -4.99 -25.03
N PHE A 94 -4.14 -4.67 -23.75
CA PHE A 94 -5.18 -5.26 -22.89
C PHE A 94 -6.10 -4.21 -22.23
N GLY A 95 -5.79 -2.93 -22.40
CA GLY A 95 -6.49 -1.83 -21.76
C GLY A 95 -5.92 -1.47 -20.38
N PHE A 96 -6.15 -0.21 -19.97
CA PHE A 96 -5.58 0.35 -18.73
C PHE A 96 -6.06 -0.38 -17.46
N ASP A 97 -7.24 -0.98 -17.49
CA ASP A 97 -7.77 -1.73 -16.35
C ASP A 97 -6.94 -3.00 -16.02
N GLN A 98 -6.12 -3.48 -16.94
CA GLN A 98 -5.33 -4.69 -16.78
C GLN A 98 -3.86 -4.43 -16.37
N VAL A 99 -3.42 -3.18 -16.30
CA VAL A 99 -2.00 -2.84 -16.10
C VAL A 99 -1.39 -3.44 -14.82
N PHE A 100 -2.16 -3.48 -13.73
CA PHE A 100 -1.68 -4.07 -12.48
C PHE A 100 -2.00 -5.56 -12.38
N ALA A 101 -3.15 -6.01 -12.89
CA ALA A 101 -3.53 -7.42 -12.88
C ALA A 101 -2.49 -8.28 -13.62
N ARG A 102 -2.05 -7.85 -14.82
CA ARG A 102 -1.01 -8.54 -15.59
C ARG A 102 0.32 -8.62 -14.83
N GLY A 103 0.68 -7.57 -14.07
CA GLY A 103 1.86 -7.59 -13.20
C GLY A 103 1.72 -8.61 -12.07
N VAL A 104 0.55 -8.67 -11.41
CA VAL A 104 0.24 -9.67 -10.38
C VAL A 104 0.28 -11.09 -10.95
N GLU A 105 -0.29 -11.31 -12.14
CA GLU A 105 -0.24 -12.60 -12.84
C GLU A 105 1.19 -13.05 -13.16
N ALA A 106 2.06 -12.12 -13.53
CA ALA A 106 3.44 -12.43 -13.89
C ALA A 106 4.32 -12.74 -12.66
N TRP A 107 4.17 -11.99 -11.58
CA TRP A 107 5.11 -11.98 -10.46
C TRP A 107 4.56 -12.58 -9.16
N GLY A 108 3.23 -12.61 -8.99
CA GLY A 108 2.60 -13.08 -7.77
C GLY A 108 2.55 -14.60 -7.67
N SER A 109 2.73 -15.11 -6.47
CA SER A 109 2.66 -16.53 -6.13
C SER A 109 1.86 -16.74 -4.85
N CYS A 110 1.44 -17.97 -4.59
CA CYS A 110 0.76 -18.33 -3.34
C CYS A 110 1.61 -17.93 -2.12
N GLY A 111 0.98 -17.27 -1.16
CA GLY A 111 1.65 -16.78 0.05
C GLY A 111 2.28 -15.39 -0.07
N ASP A 112 2.39 -14.82 -1.28
CA ASP A 112 2.78 -13.43 -1.49
C ASP A 112 1.68 -12.47 -1.03
N ILE A 113 1.99 -11.17 -0.98
CA ILE A 113 1.06 -10.11 -0.59
C ILE A 113 0.93 -9.08 -1.71
N LEU A 114 -0.30 -8.64 -1.98
CA LEU A 114 -0.58 -7.44 -2.77
C LEU A 114 -1.05 -6.32 -1.85
N ILE A 115 -0.47 -5.12 -2.00
CA ILE A 115 -0.97 -3.88 -1.39
C ILE A 115 -1.55 -3.01 -2.49
N GLY A 116 -2.87 -2.80 -2.46
CA GLY A 116 -3.58 -1.91 -3.35
C GLY A 116 -3.83 -0.55 -2.70
N LEU A 117 -3.34 0.53 -3.32
CA LEU A 117 -3.57 1.90 -2.86
C LEU A 117 -4.59 2.58 -3.76
N SER A 118 -5.72 3.01 -3.18
CA SER A 118 -6.78 3.71 -3.92
C SER A 118 -7.56 4.66 -3.02
N THR A 119 -7.44 5.96 -3.25
CA THR A 119 -8.14 7.00 -2.46
C THR A 119 -9.67 6.93 -2.60
N SER A 120 -10.18 6.34 -3.65
CA SER A 120 -11.62 6.12 -3.86
C SER A 120 -12.09 4.69 -3.53
N GLY A 121 -11.16 3.73 -3.42
CA GLY A 121 -11.48 2.31 -3.36
C GLY A 121 -12.19 1.75 -4.60
N ASN A 122 -12.26 2.53 -5.70
CA ASN A 122 -13.03 2.19 -6.90
C ASN A 122 -12.19 2.20 -8.20
N SER A 123 -10.86 2.24 -8.11
CA SER A 123 -9.96 2.20 -9.26
C SER A 123 -10.05 0.84 -9.97
N PRO A 124 -10.55 0.76 -11.24
CA PRO A 124 -10.80 -0.53 -11.90
C PRO A 124 -9.55 -1.40 -12.02
N ASN A 125 -8.40 -0.82 -12.32
CA ASN A 125 -7.14 -1.53 -12.44
C ASN A 125 -6.62 -2.08 -11.10
N VAL A 126 -6.82 -1.39 -9.97
CA VAL A 126 -6.47 -1.89 -8.64
C VAL A 126 -7.42 -3.00 -8.21
N ILE A 127 -8.71 -2.87 -8.54
CA ILE A 127 -9.72 -3.93 -8.32
C ILE A 127 -9.35 -5.19 -9.13
N ALA A 128 -8.98 -5.04 -10.40
CA ALA A 128 -8.54 -6.15 -11.24
C ALA A 128 -7.29 -6.84 -10.65
N ALA A 129 -6.32 -6.06 -10.15
CA ALA A 129 -5.15 -6.60 -9.46
C ALA A 129 -5.51 -7.39 -8.20
N ALA A 130 -6.47 -6.91 -7.40
CA ALA A 130 -6.95 -7.62 -6.21
C ALA A 130 -7.60 -8.97 -6.59
N HIS A 131 -8.40 -9.02 -7.65
CA HIS A 131 -8.95 -10.27 -8.16
C HIS A 131 -7.86 -11.25 -8.63
N ALA A 132 -6.88 -10.77 -9.39
CA ALA A 132 -5.73 -11.58 -9.83
C ALA A 132 -4.93 -12.13 -8.64
N ALA A 133 -4.70 -11.31 -7.62
CA ALA A 133 -4.01 -11.73 -6.40
C ALA A 133 -4.76 -12.84 -5.65
N ARG A 134 -6.08 -12.71 -5.49
CA ARG A 134 -6.91 -13.74 -4.86
C ARG A 134 -6.89 -15.06 -5.66
N GLN A 135 -6.94 -15.01 -6.99
CA GLN A 135 -6.80 -16.20 -7.85
C GLN A 135 -5.44 -16.88 -7.68
N ARG A 136 -4.41 -16.11 -7.34
CA ARG A 136 -3.05 -16.59 -7.04
C ARG A 136 -2.84 -17.00 -5.58
N GLN A 137 -3.88 -16.97 -4.75
CA GLN A 137 -3.81 -17.28 -3.31
C GLN A 137 -2.85 -16.36 -2.54
N MET A 138 -2.75 -15.11 -3.00
CA MET A 138 -2.07 -14.05 -2.30
C MET A 138 -2.99 -13.40 -1.27
N LYS A 139 -2.44 -12.84 -0.18
CA LYS A 139 -3.18 -11.92 0.68
C LYS A 139 -3.30 -10.56 -0.01
N VAL A 140 -4.44 -9.89 0.17
CA VAL A 140 -4.71 -8.56 -0.40
C VAL A 140 -4.91 -7.57 0.73
N PHE A 141 -4.09 -6.52 0.75
CA PHE A 141 -4.22 -5.40 1.69
C PHE A 141 -4.59 -4.12 0.96
N GLY A 142 -5.44 -3.30 1.58
CA GLY A 142 -5.92 -2.04 1.02
C GLY A 142 -5.54 -0.83 1.85
N LEU A 143 -4.88 0.17 1.25
CA LEU A 143 -4.83 1.53 1.77
C LEU A 143 -5.84 2.35 0.97
N LEU A 144 -6.97 2.64 1.60
CA LEU A 144 -8.17 3.15 0.95
C LEU A 144 -8.58 4.50 1.53
N GLY A 145 -9.49 5.17 0.87
CA GLY A 145 -10.06 6.41 1.37
C GLY A 145 -11.57 6.45 1.24
N ARG A 146 -12.17 7.54 1.74
CA ARG A 146 -13.62 7.81 1.71
C ARG A 146 -14.42 6.72 2.43
N ASP A 147 -15.13 5.88 1.68
CA ASP A 147 -15.94 4.74 2.16
C ASP A 147 -15.29 3.36 1.88
N GLY A 148 -14.08 3.37 1.30
CA GLY A 148 -13.37 2.15 0.94
C GLY A 148 -13.77 1.55 -0.42
N GLY A 149 -14.89 1.98 -0.98
CA GLY A 149 -15.39 1.54 -2.27
C GLY A 149 -15.49 0.00 -2.42
N LYS A 150 -15.48 -0.46 -3.66
CA LYS A 150 -15.55 -1.90 -3.99
C LYS A 150 -14.31 -2.69 -3.56
N LEU A 151 -13.17 -2.02 -3.47
CA LEU A 151 -11.89 -2.67 -3.14
C LEU A 151 -11.86 -3.17 -1.71
N ALA A 152 -12.53 -2.49 -0.76
CA ALA A 152 -12.58 -2.89 0.65
C ALA A 152 -13.06 -4.34 0.84
N ALA A 153 -14.08 -4.76 0.08
CA ALA A 153 -14.64 -6.12 0.16
C ALA A 153 -13.72 -7.20 -0.44
N LEU A 154 -12.68 -6.81 -1.19
CA LEU A 154 -11.71 -7.73 -1.79
C LEU A 154 -10.45 -7.90 -0.93
N CYS A 155 -10.26 -7.05 0.07
CA CYS A 155 -9.10 -7.06 0.95
C CYS A 155 -9.29 -8.02 2.13
N ASP A 156 -8.22 -8.73 2.51
CA ASP A 156 -8.16 -9.48 3.76
C ASP A 156 -8.04 -8.52 4.95
N THR A 157 -7.38 -7.39 4.75
CA THR A 157 -7.31 -6.28 5.69
C THR A 157 -7.24 -4.96 4.93
N SER A 158 -8.00 -3.95 5.36
CA SER A 158 -7.93 -2.62 4.77
C SER A 158 -7.97 -1.53 5.84
N ILE A 159 -7.37 -0.38 5.50
CA ILE A 159 -7.46 0.85 6.28
C ILE A 159 -8.15 1.88 5.40
N VAL A 160 -9.30 2.37 5.86
CA VAL A 160 -10.12 3.36 5.14
C VAL A 160 -9.94 4.72 5.82
N VAL A 161 -9.18 5.59 5.19
CA VAL A 161 -8.94 6.97 5.69
C VAL A 161 -10.15 7.84 5.38
N PRO A 162 -10.79 8.49 6.39
CA PRO A 162 -12.02 9.26 6.20
C PRO A 162 -11.77 10.65 5.61
N GLY A 163 -10.80 10.79 4.70
CA GLY A 163 -10.49 12.01 3.98
C GLY A 163 -11.44 12.23 2.80
N GLN A 164 -11.66 13.50 2.41
CA GLN A 164 -12.54 13.85 1.30
C GLN A 164 -11.77 14.04 -0.01
N THR A 165 -10.53 14.51 0.06
CA THR A 165 -9.67 14.76 -1.10
C THR A 165 -8.53 13.75 -1.19
N SER A 166 -8.04 13.51 -2.40
CA SER A 166 -7.04 12.47 -2.63
C SER A 166 -5.69 12.80 -1.98
N ASP A 167 -5.29 14.06 -1.98
CA ASP A 167 -4.06 14.54 -1.36
C ASP A 167 -4.05 14.27 0.16
N ARG A 168 -5.12 14.65 0.87
CA ARG A 168 -5.27 14.43 2.32
C ARG A 168 -5.26 12.94 2.67
N ILE A 169 -5.89 12.10 1.85
CA ILE A 169 -5.88 10.64 2.04
C ILE A 169 -4.47 10.08 1.82
N GLN A 170 -3.77 10.51 0.76
CA GLN A 170 -2.41 10.06 0.45
C GLN A 170 -1.39 10.43 1.52
N GLU A 171 -1.49 11.60 2.15
CA GLU A 171 -0.65 11.97 3.30
C GLU A 171 -0.77 10.97 4.47
N ILE A 172 -1.95 10.41 4.68
CA ILE A 172 -2.14 9.38 5.70
C ILE A 172 -1.68 8.01 5.18
N HIS A 173 -1.87 7.70 3.89
CA HIS A 173 -1.35 6.47 3.30
C HIS A 173 0.17 6.37 3.45
N ILE A 174 0.92 7.42 3.09
CA ILE A 174 2.38 7.40 3.26
C ILE A 174 2.79 7.35 4.73
N LYS A 175 2.03 7.97 5.65
CA LYS A 175 2.28 7.84 7.08
C LYS A 175 2.10 6.40 7.56
N ILE A 176 1.06 5.70 7.10
CA ILE A 176 0.81 4.29 7.40
C ILE A 176 1.94 3.42 6.82
N VAL A 177 2.35 3.68 5.59
CA VAL A 177 3.48 3.00 4.92
C VAL A 177 4.72 3.03 5.81
N HIS A 178 5.12 4.20 6.30
CA HIS A 178 6.29 4.32 7.18
C HIS A 178 6.13 3.57 8.51
N ILE A 179 4.92 3.54 9.09
CA ILE A 179 4.68 2.78 10.33
C ILE A 179 4.80 1.27 10.05
N VAL A 180 4.20 0.79 8.97
CA VAL A 180 4.26 -0.63 8.58
C VAL A 180 5.71 -1.06 8.33
N ILE A 181 6.50 -0.28 7.59
CA ILE A 181 7.90 -0.57 7.32
C ILE A 181 8.70 -0.63 8.62
N GLU A 182 8.51 0.34 9.52
CA GLU A 182 9.18 0.35 10.83
C GLU A 182 8.85 -0.90 11.64
N LEU A 183 7.57 -1.31 11.69
CA LEU A 183 7.14 -2.50 12.41
C LEU A 183 7.73 -3.78 11.80
N VAL A 184 7.75 -3.88 10.47
CA VAL A 184 8.39 -5.00 9.77
C VAL A 184 9.89 -5.07 10.08
N GLU A 185 10.59 -3.93 10.05
CA GLU A 185 12.02 -3.91 10.38
C GLU A 185 12.29 -4.25 11.86
N ARG A 186 11.48 -3.76 12.79
CA ARG A 186 11.62 -4.09 14.22
C ARG A 186 11.49 -5.60 14.49
N GLU A 187 10.66 -6.28 13.73
CA GLU A 187 10.45 -7.74 13.87
C GLU A 187 11.51 -8.58 13.13
N LEU A 188 12.03 -8.10 12.01
CA LEU A 188 13.02 -8.83 11.22
C LEU A 188 14.47 -8.50 11.62
N PHE A 189 14.72 -7.29 12.10
CA PHE A 189 16.04 -6.75 12.42
C PHE A 189 16.00 -5.97 13.76
N PRO A 190 15.65 -6.63 14.89
CA PRO A 190 15.47 -5.96 16.17
C PRO A 190 16.75 -5.26 16.65
N GLU A 191 17.93 -5.72 16.25
CA GLU A 191 19.22 -5.12 16.55
C GLU A 191 19.36 -3.67 16.04
N ASN A 192 18.59 -3.31 15.04
CA ASN A 192 18.57 -1.95 14.48
C ASN A 192 17.77 -0.96 15.33
N TYR A 193 17.06 -1.44 16.35
CA TYR A 193 16.12 -0.65 17.15
C TYR A 193 16.39 -0.68 18.67
N THR A 194 17.55 -1.19 19.03
CA THR A 194 18.08 -1.19 20.43
C THR A 194 18.84 0.10 20.75
#